data_6d87fa629b90475cb572b4d6cc0d4a6d
#
_entry.id   6d87fa629b90475cb572b4d6cc0d4a6d
#
_cell.length_a   1.000
_cell.length_b   1.000
_cell.length_c   1.000
_cell.angle_alpha   90.00
_cell.angle_beta   90.00
_cell.angle_gamma   90.00
#
_symmetry.space_group_name_H-M   'P 1'
#
loop_
_entity.id
_entity.type
_entity.pdbx_description
1 polymer ?
#
loop_
_entity_poly.entity_id
_entity_poly.type
_entity_poly.pdbx_seq_one_letter_code
_entity_poly.pdbx_strand_id
1 'polypeptide(L)'
;MTRPSRTLWCRAMSSAKRTSSGGRAGRRRERAAFFTAPGDVAQRRYEALRAYFVEDSTAAQVAARFGYAPSTMVAMVRDFTARADEFFIERRPGPRVAPAKVAARDEVLRLRAAGHSVTEITQALAAGQTPLNRTGVWELLVAEGYERLGPRVPGQRGAPTRDDPPRTRVMRWPGQPVRLDSDYAGAMLLLPALVALDLPGAVASAGLPGTREVPALSSVLSLLALKSIGRRRVSHVDDVCVDPALAAFAGLESLPKASSLGSYSYRLTRAHDQALLAGLARSMTETGQTRGADFDLDFHAIMHFGDDVALETHYVPRRSQRTEAVLSFFVHDSETRNLLYANATCTKADQAGQVIAFARHWQQATGQLPSLLVFDSKVTTGAGLAELNAAGLRFITLRARTAKLTAALEALPDSQWTPITLDRRGAYTKPQVHEQAVTVRGYPTPLRQISVRGLGHEHPTLILTNDRTSPPKTIVARYAKRMRIEQRLAEQIRSFHLDSLSSAVALNVDLDTTLTVWAAAAYDHLRQRLPGYEAMTPDTIWRRFISTSGQITIEPHQVTCRLKNRTYSPIMRSANLPPTEIPWWNDRPLRFQFA
;
A
#
# COMPACT_ATOMS: atom_id res chain seq x y z
N MET A 1 -16.77 -19.75 -4.68
CA MET A 1 -17.86 -19.48 -5.65
C MET A 1 -17.51 -18.19 -6.35
N THR A 2 -16.99 -18.30 -7.55
CA THR A 2 -16.51 -17.21 -8.42
C THR A 2 -17.70 -16.52 -9.07
N ARG A 3 -17.80 -15.20 -8.92
CA ARG A 3 -18.75 -14.36 -9.69
C ARG A 3 -18.33 -14.37 -11.16
N PRO A 4 -19.22 -14.61 -12.11
CA PRO A 4 -18.91 -14.45 -13.54
C PRO A 4 -18.70 -12.96 -13.85
N SER A 5 -17.62 -12.66 -14.56
CA SER A 5 -17.26 -11.32 -15.01
C SER A 5 -18.29 -10.76 -15.98
N ARG A 6 -18.51 -9.44 -15.99
CA ARG A 6 -19.38 -8.69 -16.92
C ARG A 6 -19.16 -9.00 -18.41
N THR A 7 -18.02 -9.59 -18.75
CA THR A 7 -17.63 -9.95 -20.12
C THR A 7 -18.33 -11.22 -20.66
N LEU A 8 -18.86 -12.07 -19.79
CA LEU A 8 -19.59 -13.27 -20.20
C LEU A 8 -21.01 -12.96 -20.68
N TRP A 9 -21.60 -11.85 -20.23
CA TRP A 9 -22.94 -11.43 -20.66
C TRP A 9 -23.00 -10.97 -22.13
N CYS A 10 -21.96 -10.32 -22.63
CA CYS A 10 -21.89 -9.91 -24.03
C CYS A 10 -21.61 -11.08 -24.98
N ARG A 11 -20.99 -12.17 -24.53
CA ARG A 11 -20.69 -13.33 -25.40
C ARG A 11 -21.84 -14.31 -25.52
N ALA A 12 -22.70 -14.43 -24.52
CA ALA A 12 -23.87 -15.33 -24.56
C ALA A 12 -24.95 -14.86 -25.55
N MET A 13 -24.97 -13.58 -25.93
CA MET A 13 -25.89 -13.05 -26.92
C MET A 13 -25.42 -13.18 -28.39
N SER A 14 -24.19 -13.62 -28.62
CA SER A 14 -23.61 -13.67 -29.99
C SER A 14 -23.64 -15.05 -30.65
N SER A 15 -24.04 -16.11 -29.94
CA SER A 15 -24.06 -17.48 -30.49
C SER A 15 -25.45 -18.05 -30.83
N ALA A 16 -26.51 -17.27 -30.68
CA ALA A 16 -27.83 -17.67 -31.20
C ALA A 16 -27.86 -17.44 -32.70
N LYS A 17 -27.69 -18.52 -33.47
CA LYS A 17 -27.88 -18.57 -34.92
C LYS A 17 -29.19 -17.89 -35.30
N ARG A 18 -29.10 -16.94 -36.21
CA ARG A 18 -30.25 -16.33 -36.92
C ARG A 18 -31.01 -17.43 -37.67
N THR A 19 -32.13 -17.87 -37.14
CA THR A 19 -33.20 -18.43 -37.95
C THR A 19 -34.23 -17.33 -38.11
N SER A 20 -34.44 -16.95 -39.33
CA SER A 20 -35.37 -15.93 -39.79
C SER A 20 -36.82 -16.32 -39.51
N SER A 21 -37.65 -15.30 -39.19
CA SER A 21 -39.12 -15.27 -39.06
C SER A 21 -39.66 -15.28 -37.61
N GLY A 22 -39.20 -14.35 -36.81
CA GLY A 22 -39.92 -13.97 -35.59
C GLY A 22 -40.34 -12.49 -35.68
N GLY A 23 -41.59 -12.22 -36.01
CA GLY A 23 -42.15 -10.88 -36.08
C GLY A 23 -42.00 -10.11 -34.73
N ARG A 24 -42.25 -8.79 -34.78
CA ARG A 24 -42.17 -7.85 -33.61
C ARG A 24 -42.81 -8.39 -32.32
N ALA A 25 -43.83 -9.26 -32.43
CA ALA A 25 -44.48 -9.95 -31.31
C ALA A 25 -43.63 -11.05 -30.65
N GLY A 26 -42.79 -11.79 -31.39
CA GLY A 26 -41.89 -12.83 -30.84
C GLY A 26 -40.78 -12.23 -30.00
N ARG A 27 -40.15 -11.15 -30.49
CA ARG A 27 -39.13 -10.41 -29.74
C ARG A 27 -39.66 -9.74 -28.48
N ARG A 28 -40.91 -9.36 -28.46
CA ARG A 28 -41.60 -8.77 -27.31
C ARG A 28 -41.86 -9.81 -26.22
N ARG A 29 -42.21 -11.05 -26.59
CA ARG A 29 -42.39 -12.18 -25.66
C ARG A 29 -41.07 -12.65 -25.07
N GLU A 30 -40.02 -12.73 -25.85
CA GLU A 30 -38.69 -13.14 -25.39
C GLU A 30 -38.11 -12.15 -24.38
N ARG A 31 -38.34 -10.84 -24.57
CA ARG A 31 -37.96 -9.80 -23.61
C ARG A 31 -38.87 -9.73 -22.40
N ALA A 32 -40.11 -10.17 -22.48
CA ALA A 32 -41.02 -10.26 -21.35
C ALA A 32 -40.55 -11.28 -20.30
N ALA A 33 -39.83 -12.35 -20.70
CA ALA A 33 -39.25 -13.31 -19.81
C ALA A 33 -38.26 -12.70 -18.79
N PHE A 34 -37.57 -11.63 -19.16
CA PHE A 34 -36.72 -10.87 -18.27
C PHE A 34 -37.46 -10.35 -17.02
N PHE A 35 -38.71 -9.93 -17.19
CA PHE A 35 -39.54 -9.41 -16.09
C PHE A 35 -40.38 -10.50 -15.40
N THR A 36 -40.75 -11.55 -16.11
CA THR A 36 -41.67 -12.58 -15.59
C THR A 36 -40.95 -13.78 -14.97
N ALA A 37 -39.66 -14.00 -15.31
CA ALA A 37 -38.80 -15.04 -14.78
C ALA A 37 -37.41 -14.48 -14.47
N PRO A 38 -37.29 -13.53 -13.50
CA PRO A 38 -36.04 -12.86 -13.18
C PRO A 38 -35.00 -13.84 -12.61
N GLY A 39 -33.81 -13.86 -13.23
CA GLY A 39 -32.69 -14.71 -12.81
C GLY A 39 -31.90 -14.11 -11.63
N ASP A 40 -31.90 -12.78 -11.48
CA ASP A 40 -31.23 -12.08 -10.39
C ASP A 40 -32.12 -11.98 -9.15
N VAL A 41 -31.50 -12.13 -7.95
CA VAL A 41 -32.23 -12.13 -6.66
C VAL A 41 -32.85 -10.78 -6.36
N ALA A 42 -32.15 -9.69 -6.62
CA ALA A 42 -32.66 -8.33 -6.36
C ALA A 42 -33.78 -7.97 -7.33
N GLN A 43 -33.63 -8.33 -8.60
CA GLN A 43 -34.66 -8.18 -9.61
C GLN A 43 -35.92 -9.00 -9.27
N ARG A 44 -35.75 -10.26 -8.87
CA ARG A 44 -36.87 -11.13 -8.46
C ARG A 44 -37.63 -10.53 -7.27
N ARG A 45 -36.92 -9.99 -6.30
CA ARG A 45 -37.52 -9.30 -5.14
C ARG A 45 -38.29 -8.06 -5.55
N TYR A 46 -37.72 -7.25 -6.44
CA TYR A 46 -38.39 -6.07 -6.98
C TYR A 46 -39.66 -6.42 -7.73
N GLU A 47 -39.62 -7.36 -8.68
CA GLU A 47 -40.77 -7.77 -9.46
C GLU A 47 -41.87 -8.41 -8.61
N ALA A 48 -41.51 -9.15 -7.57
CA ALA A 48 -42.46 -9.69 -6.61
C ALA A 48 -43.20 -8.58 -5.84
N LEU A 49 -42.46 -7.59 -5.30
CA LEU A 49 -43.08 -6.44 -4.65
C LEU A 49 -43.91 -5.59 -5.61
N ARG A 50 -43.44 -5.39 -6.82
CA ARG A 50 -44.20 -4.67 -7.86
C ARG A 50 -45.52 -5.38 -8.19
N ALA A 51 -45.48 -6.72 -8.32
CA ALA A 51 -46.70 -7.50 -8.55
C ALA A 51 -47.71 -7.38 -7.41
N TYR A 52 -47.23 -7.32 -6.16
CA TYR A 52 -48.08 -7.15 -4.98
C TYR A 52 -48.72 -5.74 -4.93
N PHE A 53 -47.91 -4.68 -5.08
CA PHE A 53 -48.36 -3.30 -4.85
C PHE A 53 -49.01 -2.64 -6.11
N VAL A 54 -48.71 -3.13 -7.29
CA VAL A 54 -49.13 -2.48 -8.57
C VAL A 54 -50.12 -3.35 -9.37
N GLU A 55 -49.99 -4.70 -9.26
CA GLU A 55 -50.86 -5.64 -10.01
C GLU A 55 -51.98 -6.20 -9.09
N ASP A 56 -52.19 -5.69 -7.90
CA ASP A 56 -53.18 -6.12 -6.90
C ASP A 56 -53.22 -7.63 -6.63
N SER A 57 -52.05 -8.29 -6.83
CA SER A 57 -51.90 -9.74 -6.60
C SER A 57 -51.77 -10.03 -5.12
N THR A 58 -52.42 -11.08 -4.61
CA THR A 58 -52.28 -11.48 -3.22
C THR A 58 -50.89 -12.00 -2.91
N ALA A 59 -50.45 -11.89 -1.64
CA ALA A 59 -49.11 -12.36 -1.21
C ALA A 59 -48.89 -13.87 -1.54
N ALA A 60 -49.93 -14.69 -1.47
CA ALA A 60 -49.88 -16.10 -1.81
C ALA A 60 -49.67 -16.34 -3.33
N GLN A 61 -50.37 -15.58 -4.18
CA GLN A 61 -50.21 -15.65 -5.64
C GLN A 61 -48.84 -15.17 -6.09
N VAL A 62 -48.33 -14.07 -5.51
CA VAL A 62 -47.01 -13.56 -5.80
C VAL A 62 -45.93 -14.53 -5.33
N ALA A 63 -46.08 -15.09 -4.13
CA ALA A 63 -45.15 -16.10 -3.61
C ALA A 63 -45.05 -17.31 -4.54
N ALA A 64 -46.18 -17.85 -5.00
CA ALA A 64 -46.22 -18.97 -5.94
C ALA A 64 -45.57 -18.59 -7.31
N ARG A 65 -45.85 -17.37 -7.83
CA ARG A 65 -45.32 -16.91 -9.12
C ARG A 65 -43.79 -16.73 -9.11
N PHE A 66 -43.22 -16.22 -8.03
CA PHE A 66 -41.80 -15.87 -7.96
C PHE A 66 -40.96 -16.87 -7.13
N GLY A 67 -41.57 -18.00 -6.71
CA GLY A 67 -40.87 -19.08 -6.00
C GLY A 67 -40.46 -18.73 -4.56
N TYR A 68 -41.29 -17.94 -3.86
CA TYR A 68 -41.11 -17.64 -2.44
C TYR A 68 -42.06 -18.46 -1.55
N ALA A 69 -41.68 -18.64 -0.28
CA ALA A 69 -42.65 -19.10 0.70
C ALA A 69 -43.63 -17.94 1.02
N PRO A 70 -44.94 -18.23 1.28
CA PRO A 70 -45.91 -17.18 1.61
C PRO A 70 -45.47 -16.31 2.79
N SER A 71 -44.87 -16.88 3.82
CA SER A 71 -44.33 -16.13 4.98
C SER A 71 -43.19 -15.19 4.58
N THR A 72 -42.33 -15.59 3.64
CA THR A 72 -41.27 -14.74 3.12
C THR A 72 -41.83 -13.55 2.35
N MET A 73 -42.89 -13.76 1.56
CA MET A 73 -43.53 -12.67 0.83
C MET A 73 -44.18 -11.66 1.78
N VAL A 74 -44.89 -12.12 2.81
CA VAL A 74 -45.45 -11.24 3.85
C VAL A 74 -44.38 -10.45 4.57
N ALA A 75 -43.23 -11.07 4.90
CA ALA A 75 -42.11 -10.37 5.50
C ALA A 75 -41.52 -9.30 4.58
N MET A 76 -41.35 -9.63 3.27
CA MET A 76 -40.85 -8.67 2.27
C MET A 76 -41.78 -7.46 2.10
N VAL A 77 -43.10 -7.67 2.09
CA VAL A 77 -44.09 -6.58 2.02
C VAL A 77 -43.99 -5.69 3.25
N ARG A 78 -43.94 -6.28 4.45
CA ARG A 78 -43.79 -5.53 5.71
C ARG A 78 -42.51 -4.71 5.72
N ASP A 79 -41.38 -5.31 5.34
CA ASP A 79 -40.08 -4.65 5.37
C ASP A 79 -40.00 -3.54 4.33
N PHE A 80 -40.60 -3.74 3.16
CA PHE A 80 -40.69 -2.70 2.13
C PHE A 80 -41.61 -1.55 2.57
N THR A 81 -42.74 -1.83 3.16
CA THR A 81 -43.66 -0.79 3.67
C THR A 81 -42.97 0.07 4.75
N ALA A 82 -42.12 -0.54 5.55
CA ALA A 82 -41.40 0.18 6.62
C ALA A 82 -40.22 1.03 6.08
N ARG A 83 -39.58 0.64 4.95
CA ARG A 83 -38.34 1.24 4.44
C ARG A 83 -38.21 1.17 2.92
N ALA A 84 -39.20 1.70 2.20
CA ALA A 84 -39.24 1.65 0.73
C ALA A 84 -38.04 2.35 0.07
N ASP A 85 -37.54 3.42 0.66
CA ASP A 85 -36.41 4.22 0.25
C ASP A 85 -35.06 3.47 0.34
N GLU A 86 -34.94 2.46 1.20
CA GLU A 86 -33.76 1.62 1.32
C GLU A 86 -33.70 0.45 0.32
N PHE A 87 -34.71 0.26 -0.52
CA PHE A 87 -34.84 -0.93 -1.36
C PHE A 87 -33.71 -1.07 -2.39
N PHE A 88 -33.26 0.02 -2.98
CA PHE A 88 -32.17 0.07 -3.97
C PHE A 88 -30.81 0.42 -3.38
N ILE A 89 -30.73 0.61 -2.07
CA ILE A 89 -29.44 0.80 -1.40
C ILE A 89 -28.72 -0.56 -1.40
N GLU A 90 -27.63 -0.68 -2.14
CA GLU A 90 -26.73 -1.83 -2.02
C GLU A 90 -26.25 -1.89 -0.58
N ARG A 91 -26.72 -2.88 0.18
CA ARG A 91 -26.12 -3.19 1.49
C ARG A 91 -24.70 -3.61 1.22
N ARG A 92 -23.76 -2.74 1.56
CA ARG A 92 -22.34 -3.04 1.47
C ARG A 92 -22.07 -4.25 2.37
N PRO A 93 -21.33 -5.27 1.90
CA PRO A 93 -20.92 -6.35 2.79
C PRO A 93 -20.17 -5.72 3.97
N GLY A 94 -20.49 -6.17 5.18
CA GLY A 94 -19.84 -5.69 6.41
C GLY A 94 -18.32 -5.83 6.32
N PRO A 95 -17.57 -5.24 7.27
CA PRO A 95 -16.12 -5.24 7.25
C PRO A 95 -15.60 -6.68 7.04
N ARG A 96 -14.67 -6.85 6.11
CA ARG A 96 -14.07 -8.15 5.77
C ARG A 96 -13.32 -8.79 6.95
N VAL A 97 -12.99 -7.99 7.95
CA VAL A 97 -12.40 -8.40 9.22
C VAL A 97 -13.27 -7.82 10.32
N ALA A 98 -13.68 -8.64 11.28
CA ALA A 98 -14.47 -8.17 12.42
C ALA A 98 -13.54 -7.42 13.40
N PRO A 99 -13.69 -6.10 13.61
CA PRO A 99 -12.79 -5.32 14.47
C PRO A 99 -12.68 -5.90 15.89
N ALA A 100 -13.77 -6.44 16.42
CA ALA A 100 -13.79 -7.10 17.72
C ALA A 100 -12.88 -8.35 17.76
N LYS A 101 -12.78 -9.13 16.67
CA LYS A 101 -11.88 -10.28 16.60
C LYS A 101 -10.42 -9.85 16.57
N VAL A 102 -10.12 -8.75 15.88
CA VAL A 102 -8.76 -8.19 15.83
C VAL A 102 -8.33 -7.71 17.20
N ALA A 103 -9.19 -6.93 17.88
CA ALA A 103 -8.90 -6.40 19.20
C ALA A 103 -8.74 -7.50 20.28
N ALA A 104 -9.51 -8.59 20.18
CA ALA A 104 -9.46 -9.70 21.14
C ALA A 104 -8.37 -10.74 20.81
N ARG A 105 -7.75 -10.69 19.63
CA ARG A 105 -6.89 -11.77 19.09
C ARG A 105 -5.78 -12.18 20.04
N ASP A 106 -4.94 -11.24 20.45
CA ASP A 106 -3.75 -11.55 21.23
C ASP A 106 -4.11 -12.13 22.60
N GLU A 107 -5.17 -11.64 23.20
CA GLU A 107 -5.68 -12.16 24.47
C GLU A 107 -6.29 -13.56 24.30
N VAL A 108 -7.04 -13.80 23.22
CA VAL A 108 -7.54 -15.14 22.88
C VAL A 108 -6.40 -16.14 22.73
N LEU A 109 -5.33 -15.76 22.01
CA LEU A 109 -4.18 -16.63 21.80
C LEU A 109 -3.41 -16.88 23.07
N ARG A 110 -3.24 -15.85 23.91
CA ARG A 110 -2.59 -15.96 25.22
C ARG A 110 -3.36 -16.93 26.14
N LEU A 111 -4.66 -16.76 26.25
CA LEU A 111 -5.51 -17.63 27.06
C LEU A 111 -5.54 -19.06 26.51
N ARG A 112 -5.57 -19.23 25.18
CA ARG A 112 -5.51 -20.56 24.55
C ARG A 112 -4.17 -21.25 24.79
N ALA A 113 -3.07 -20.53 24.72
CA ALA A 113 -1.73 -21.05 25.04
C ALA A 113 -1.63 -21.48 26.51
N ALA A 114 -2.38 -20.81 27.40
CA ALA A 114 -2.55 -21.21 28.79
C ALA A 114 -3.55 -22.39 28.99
N GLY A 115 -4.07 -22.99 27.91
CA GLY A 115 -4.94 -24.16 27.95
C GLY A 115 -6.41 -23.88 28.21
N HIS A 116 -6.85 -22.62 28.14
CA HIS A 116 -8.26 -22.27 28.34
C HIS A 116 -9.15 -22.80 27.20
N SER A 117 -10.33 -23.31 27.54
CA SER A 117 -11.36 -23.69 26.59
C SER A 117 -12.01 -22.47 25.93
N VAL A 118 -12.69 -22.68 24.81
CA VAL A 118 -13.46 -21.60 24.13
C VAL A 118 -14.43 -20.90 25.09
N THR A 119 -15.09 -21.65 25.97
CA THR A 119 -16.03 -21.09 26.95
C THR A 119 -15.33 -20.22 27.99
N GLU A 120 -14.22 -20.69 28.54
CA GLU A 120 -13.41 -19.92 29.52
C GLU A 120 -12.81 -18.67 28.91
N ILE A 121 -12.32 -18.76 27.67
CA ILE A 121 -11.83 -17.59 26.93
C ILE A 121 -12.96 -16.57 26.71
N THR A 122 -14.14 -17.03 26.29
CA THR A 122 -15.31 -16.16 26.10
C THR A 122 -15.69 -15.44 27.39
N GLN A 123 -15.69 -16.15 28.54
CA GLN A 123 -15.97 -15.57 29.85
C GLN A 123 -14.91 -14.54 30.28
N ALA A 124 -13.63 -14.86 30.07
CA ALA A 124 -12.54 -13.93 30.38
C ALA A 124 -12.63 -12.63 29.55
N LEU A 125 -12.92 -12.75 28.25
CA LEU A 125 -13.09 -11.60 27.37
C LEU A 125 -14.33 -10.76 27.69
N ALA A 126 -15.41 -11.41 28.16
CA ALA A 126 -16.63 -10.70 28.57
C ALA A 126 -16.40 -9.83 29.81
N ALA A 127 -15.46 -10.18 30.68
CA ALA A 127 -15.04 -9.38 31.84
C ALA A 127 -14.00 -8.29 31.48
N GLY A 128 -13.46 -8.30 30.27
CA GLY A 128 -12.44 -7.37 29.78
C GLY A 128 -12.99 -6.29 28.85
N GLN A 129 -12.06 -5.56 28.20
CA GLN A 129 -12.40 -4.46 27.28
C GLN A 129 -12.72 -4.92 25.85
N THR A 130 -12.52 -6.20 25.52
CA THR A 130 -12.67 -6.74 24.16
C THR A 130 -13.61 -7.95 24.13
N PRO A 131 -14.91 -7.76 24.40
CA PRO A 131 -15.86 -8.86 24.45
C PRO A 131 -16.01 -9.53 23.08
N LEU A 132 -15.89 -10.85 23.04
CA LEU A 132 -16.08 -11.65 21.85
C LEU A 132 -16.99 -12.85 22.19
N ASN A 133 -17.95 -13.15 21.32
CA ASN A 133 -18.83 -14.28 21.53
C ASN A 133 -18.12 -15.63 21.27
N ARG A 134 -18.74 -16.72 21.74
CA ARG A 134 -18.17 -18.08 21.64
C ARG A 134 -17.82 -18.49 20.20
N THR A 135 -18.67 -18.14 19.23
CA THR A 135 -18.44 -18.41 17.81
C THR A 135 -17.24 -17.63 17.30
N GLY A 136 -17.14 -16.33 17.65
CA GLY A 136 -16.01 -15.49 17.27
C GLY A 136 -14.67 -15.97 17.83
N VAL A 137 -14.66 -16.44 19.10
CA VAL A 137 -13.46 -17.04 19.71
C VAL A 137 -13.08 -18.35 18.97
N TRP A 138 -14.06 -19.20 18.67
CA TRP A 138 -13.84 -20.45 17.95
C TRP A 138 -13.29 -20.22 16.54
N GLU A 139 -13.93 -19.34 15.77
CA GLU A 139 -13.51 -19.02 14.42
C GLU A 139 -12.09 -18.41 14.40
N LEU A 140 -11.76 -17.59 15.39
CA LEU A 140 -10.42 -17.02 15.54
C LEU A 140 -9.39 -18.12 15.82
N LEU A 141 -9.68 -19.03 16.76
CA LEU A 141 -8.78 -20.13 17.09
C LEU A 141 -8.57 -21.08 15.90
N VAL A 142 -9.63 -21.38 15.13
CA VAL A 142 -9.55 -22.19 13.91
C VAL A 142 -8.71 -21.47 12.84
N ALA A 143 -8.94 -20.16 12.65
CA ALA A 143 -8.16 -19.37 11.70
C ALA A 143 -6.66 -19.32 12.06
N GLU A 144 -6.35 -19.36 13.37
CA GLU A 144 -4.97 -19.42 13.90
C GLU A 144 -4.39 -20.83 13.99
N GLY A 145 -5.13 -21.85 13.50
CA GLY A 145 -4.65 -23.22 13.42
C GLY A 145 -4.72 -24.02 14.73
N TYR A 146 -5.44 -23.53 15.75
CA TYR A 146 -5.63 -24.27 16.99
C TYR A 146 -6.65 -25.38 16.83
N GLU A 147 -6.28 -26.59 17.23
CA GLU A 147 -7.18 -27.75 17.30
C GLU A 147 -8.12 -27.66 18.52
N ARG A 148 -9.17 -28.48 18.52
CA ARG A 148 -10.01 -28.65 19.71
C ARG A 148 -9.18 -29.26 20.85
N LEU A 149 -9.37 -28.76 22.06
CA LEU A 149 -8.84 -29.43 23.25
C LEU A 149 -9.56 -30.76 23.42
N GLY A 150 -8.82 -31.80 23.78
CA GLY A 150 -9.41 -33.08 24.16
C GLY A 150 -10.35 -32.98 25.37
N PRO A 151 -11.17 -34.04 25.62
CA PRO A 151 -12.00 -34.10 26.83
C PRO A 151 -11.15 -33.95 28.08
N ARG A 152 -11.58 -33.13 29.03
CA ARG A 152 -10.92 -33.02 30.34
C ARG A 152 -11.23 -34.23 31.19
N VAL A 153 -10.24 -34.75 31.89
CA VAL A 153 -10.46 -35.79 32.89
C VAL A 153 -11.21 -35.18 34.09
N PRO A 154 -12.26 -35.86 34.62
CA PRO A 154 -12.99 -35.36 35.79
C PRO A 154 -12.04 -35.11 36.97
N GLY A 155 -12.11 -33.90 37.57
CA GLY A 155 -11.22 -33.47 38.64
C GLY A 155 -10.03 -32.59 38.26
N GLN A 156 -9.67 -32.50 37.00
CA GLN A 156 -8.66 -31.53 36.52
C GLN A 156 -9.22 -30.11 36.49
N ARG A 157 -9.00 -29.37 37.58
CA ARG A 157 -9.15 -27.91 37.62
C ARG A 157 -7.79 -27.26 37.38
N GLY A 158 -7.33 -27.29 36.20
CA GLY A 158 -6.10 -26.61 35.79
C GLY A 158 -6.05 -26.58 34.27
N ALA A 159 -5.38 -25.57 33.71
CA ALA A 159 -5.06 -25.59 32.29
C ALA A 159 -4.29 -26.88 32.01
N PRO A 160 -4.68 -27.69 30.99
CA PRO A 160 -3.84 -28.81 30.60
C PRO A 160 -2.48 -28.23 30.24
N THR A 161 -1.46 -28.65 30.97
CA THR A 161 -0.08 -28.43 30.53
C THR A 161 0.05 -29.15 29.20
N ARG A 162 0.08 -28.40 28.12
CA ARG A 162 0.34 -28.92 26.81
C ARG A 162 1.84 -29.14 26.76
N ASP A 163 2.28 -30.39 26.79
CA ASP A 163 3.68 -30.76 26.59
C ASP A 163 4.14 -30.54 25.14
N ASP A 164 3.20 -30.31 24.23
CA ASP A 164 3.53 -29.87 22.88
C ASP A 164 4.03 -28.43 22.90
N PRO A 165 5.22 -28.15 22.45
CA PRO A 165 5.67 -26.77 22.25
C PRO A 165 4.66 -26.10 21.31
N PRO A 166 4.31 -24.82 21.57
CA PRO A 166 3.39 -24.09 20.69
C PRO A 166 3.88 -24.23 19.25
N ARG A 167 2.99 -24.65 18.33
CA ARG A 167 3.34 -24.77 16.92
C ARG A 167 3.89 -23.45 16.45
N THR A 168 5.19 -23.40 16.15
CA THR A 168 5.83 -22.26 15.54
C THR A 168 5.92 -22.52 14.05
N ARG A 169 5.69 -21.50 13.24
CA ARG A 169 5.97 -21.51 11.82
C ARG A 169 7.38 -21.05 11.49
N VAL A 170 8.15 -20.71 12.51
CA VAL A 170 9.55 -20.33 12.32
C VAL A 170 10.31 -21.49 11.69
N MET A 171 11.10 -21.16 10.68
CA MET A 171 11.90 -22.11 9.91
C MET A 171 12.76 -22.99 10.83
N ARG A 172 12.59 -24.33 10.68
CA ARG A 172 13.40 -25.32 11.38
C ARG A 172 14.64 -25.64 10.55
N TRP A 173 15.72 -25.87 11.27
CA TRP A 173 16.99 -26.22 10.65
C TRP A 173 17.11 -27.73 10.55
N PRO A 174 17.22 -28.30 9.34
CA PRO A 174 17.32 -29.73 9.17
C PRO A 174 18.70 -30.24 9.60
N GLY A 175 18.74 -31.47 10.11
CA GLY A 175 20.02 -32.14 10.44
C GLY A 175 20.82 -32.59 9.22
N GLN A 176 20.17 -32.69 8.06
CA GLN A 176 20.76 -33.02 6.77
C GLN A 176 20.31 -32.00 5.72
N PRO A 177 21.12 -31.75 4.67
CA PRO A 177 20.75 -30.81 3.60
C PRO A 177 19.42 -31.17 2.94
N VAL A 178 18.50 -30.18 2.86
CA VAL A 178 17.22 -30.30 2.16
C VAL A 178 17.25 -29.38 0.94
N ARG A 179 16.94 -29.94 -0.23
CA ARG A 179 16.90 -29.23 -1.51
C ARG A 179 15.46 -29.02 -1.94
N LEU A 180 15.08 -27.79 -2.24
CA LEU A 180 13.74 -27.37 -2.57
C LEU A 180 13.76 -26.47 -3.81
N ASP A 181 12.95 -26.80 -4.81
CA ASP A 181 12.80 -25.96 -6.00
C ASP A 181 11.84 -24.79 -5.70
N SER A 182 12.13 -23.63 -6.27
CA SER A 182 11.34 -22.42 -6.08
C SER A 182 11.23 -21.63 -7.39
N ASP A 183 10.03 -21.11 -7.63
CA ASP A 183 9.79 -20.19 -8.75
C ASP A 183 10.23 -18.75 -8.43
N TYR A 184 10.47 -18.45 -7.15
CA TYR A 184 10.81 -17.12 -6.65
C TYR A 184 12.19 -17.04 -5.97
N ALA A 185 13.09 -17.95 -6.30
CA ALA A 185 14.45 -18.00 -5.71
C ALA A 185 15.20 -16.66 -5.85
N GLY A 186 14.96 -15.92 -6.94
CA GLY A 186 15.56 -14.59 -7.13
C GLY A 186 15.15 -13.54 -6.10
N ALA A 187 14.04 -13.73 -5.37
CA ALA A 187 13.65 -12.83 -4.28
C ALA A 187 14.72 -12.80 -3.16
N MET A 188 15.45 -13.91 -2.97
CA MET A 188 16.53 -14.00 -1.99
C MET A 188 17.65 -12.95 -2.23
N LEU A 189 17.79 -12.43 -3.44
CA LEU A 189 18.76 -11.36 -3.77
C LEU A 189 18.51 -10.06 -3.00
N LEU A 190 17.31 -9.88 -2.43
CA LEU A 190 16.95 -8.70 -1.64
C LEU A 190 17.31 -8.85 -0.16
N LEU A 191 17.58 -10.06 0.34
CA LEU A 191 17.90 -10.28 1.76
C LEU A 191 19.16 -9.53 2.21
N PRO A 192 20.28 -9.53 1.47
CA PRO A 192 21.46 -8.74 1.85
C PRO A 192 21.14 -7.24 1.96
N ALA A 193 20.25 -6.73 1.13
CA ALA A 193 19.82 -5.34 1.21
C ALA A 193 19.01 -5.06 2.48
N LEU A 194 18.07 -5.94 2.84
CA LEU A 194 17.24 -5.79 4.05
C LEU A 194 18.08 -5.90 5.34
N VAL A 195 19.13 -6.72 5.32
CA VAL A 195 20.12 -6.78 6.41
C VAL A 195 20.95 -5.50 6.48
N ALA A 196 21.49 -5.03 5.36
CA ALA A 196 22.29 -3.80 5.29
C ALA A 196 21.49 -2.54 5.67
N LEU A 197 20.18 -2.55 5.44
CA LEU A 197 19.24 -1.49 5.83
C LEU A 197 18.72 -1.64 7.27
N ASP A 198 19.20 -2.64 8.01
CA ASP A 198 18.80 -2.97 9.39
C ASP A 198 17.28 -3.06 9.59
N LEU A 199 16.59 -3.80 8.70
CA LEU A 199 15.16 -4.06 8.90
C LEU A 199 14.85 -4.72 10.25
N PRO A 200 15.65 -5.71 10.75
CA PRO A 200 15.41 -6.28 12.06
C PRO A 200 15.43 -5.26 13.20
N GLY A 201 16.42 -4.37 13.22
CA GLY A 201 16.52 -3.30 14.22
C GLY A 201 15.38 -2.28 14.11
N ALA A 202 14.97 -1.93 12.87
CA ALA A 202 13.83 -1.05 12.64
C ALA A 202 12.52 -1.66 13.16
N VAL A 203 12.26 -2.95 12.91
CA VAL A 203 11.06 -3.67 13.39
C VAL A 203 11.07 -3.78 14.91
N ALA A 204 12.22 -4.10 15.52
CA ALA A 204 12.36 -4.18 16.97
C ALA A 204 12.13 -2.82 17.64
N SER A 205 12.77 -1.76 17.11
CA SER A 205 12.64 -0.38 17.64
C SER A 205 11.23 0.16 17.49
N ALA A 206 10.51 -0.23 16.44
CA ALA A 206 9.13 0.16 16.23
C ALA A 206 8.15 -0.57 17.18
N GLY A 207 8.58 -1.62 17.88
CA GLY A 207 7.74 -2.37 18.81
C GLY A 207 6.57 -3.08 18.13
N LEU A 208 6.76 -3.57 16.90
CA LEU A 208 5.69 -4.18 16.15
C LEU A 208 5.14 -5.43 16.85
N PRO A 209 3.80 -5.63 16.82
CA PRO A 209 3.20 -6.80 17.44
C PRO A 209 3.59 -8.08 16.69
N GLY A 210 3.90 -9.13 17.40
CA GLY A 210 4.19 -10.46 16.89
C GLY A 210 3.56 -11.54 17.74
N THR A 211 3.67 -12.79 17.31
CA THR A 211 3.30 -13.97 18.08
C THR A 211 4.46 -14.96 18.11
N ARG A 212 4.42 -15.96 18.99
CA ARG A 212 5.41 -17.05 18.97
C ARG A 212 5.34 -17.86 17.67
N GLU A 213 4.16 -17.97 17.08
CA GLU A 213 3.94 -18.69 15.81
C GLU A 213 4.51 -17.90 14.63
N VAL A 214 4.24 -16.59 14.57
CA VAL A 214 4.74 -15.70 13.53
C VAL A 214 5.30 -14.44 14.20
N PRO A 215 6.62 -14.32 14.33
CA PRO A 215 7.27 -13.12 14.86
C PRO A 215 6.92 -11.87 14.06
N ALA A 216 7.02 -10.70 14.68
CA ALA A 216 6.75 -9.41 14.03
C ALA A 216 7.57 -9.24 12.74
N LEU A 217 8.87 -9.51 12.81
CA LEU A 217 9.77 -9.43 11.65
C LEU A 217 9.32 -10.37 10.52
N SER A 218 8.94 -11.61 10.85
CA SER A 218 8.45 -12.57 9.85
C SER A 218 7.14 -12.13 9.18
N SER A 219 6.26 -11.44 9.92
CA SER A 219 5.04 -10.84 9.34
C SER A 219 5.37 -9.73 8.34
N VAL A 220 6.29 -8.83 8.71
CA VAL A 220 6.78 -7.75 7.83
C VAL A 220 7.49 -8.33 6.60
N LEU A 221 8.39 -9.30 6.79
CA LEU A 221 9.11 -9.97 5.70
C LEU A 221 8.15 -10.72 4.76
N SER A 222 7.08 -11.34 5.28
CA SER A 222 6.06 -11.98 4.44
C SER A 222 5.35 -10.98 3.52
N LEU A 223 4.98 -9.81 4.05
CA LEU A 223 4.38 -8.73 3.26
C LEU A 223 5.36 -8.12 2.26
N LEU A 224 6.63 -7.93 2.67
CA LEU A 224 7.69 -7.46 1.78
C LEU A 224 8.01 -8.47 0.67
N ALA A 225 8.00 -9.79 0.97
CA ALA A 225 8.16 -10.83 -0.04
C ALA A 225 7.11 -10.72 -1.14
N LEU A 226 5.81 -10.62 -0.76
CA LEU A 226 4.72 -10.44 -1.71
C LEU A 226 4.89 -9.18 -2.57
N LYS A 227 5.24 -8.06 -1.93
CA LYS A 227 5.48 -6.80 -2.63
C LYS A 227 6.67 -6.90 -3.59
N SER A 228 7.74 -7.53 -3.15
CA SER A 228 8.97 -7.71 -3.92
C SER A 228 8.79 -8.59 -5.16
N ILE A 229 7.88 -9.56 -5.12
CA ILE A 229 7.55 -10.37 -6.29
C ILE A 229 6.39 -9.81 -7.13
N GLY A 230 5.97 -8.57 -6.88
CA GLY A 230 4.95 -7.87 -7.66
C GLY A 230 3.53 -8.36 -7.43
N ARG A 231 3.21 -8.92 -6.25
CA ARG A 231 1.84 -9.29 -5.92
C ARG A 231 1.02 -8.07 -5.53
N ARG A 232 -0.14 -7.92 -6.18
CA ARG A 232 -0.98 -6.71 -6.04
C ARG A 232 -1.81 -6.69 -4.76
N ARG A 233 -2.06 -7.84 -4.14
CA ARG A 233 -2.95 -8.00 -2.99
C ARG A 233 -2.40 -9.00 -2.00
N VAL A 234 -2.65 -8.79 -0.73
CA VAL A 234 -2.30 -9.74 0.33
C VAL A 234 -2.96 -11.11 0.09
N SER A 235 -4.19 -11.15 -0.46
CA SER A 235 -4.88 -12.41 -0.80
C SER A 235 -4.14 -13.27 -1.83
N HIS A 236 -3.20 -12.70 -2.59
CA HIS A 236 -2.38 -13.48 -3.51
C HIS A 236 -1.28 -14.29 -2.80
N VAL A 237 -1.17 -14.20 -1.48
CA VAL A 237 -0.28 -15.08 -0.71
C VAL A 237 -0.69 -16.54 -0.85
N ASP A 238 -1.99 -16.81 -0.98
CA ASP A 238 -2.51 -18.18 -1.09
C ASP A 238 -1.98 -18.92 -2.34
N ASP A 239 -1.59 -18.18 -3.40
CA ASP A 239 -0.96 -18.74 -4.61
C ASP A 239 0.51 -19.14 -4.41
N VAL A 240 1.19 -18.61 -3.38
CA VAL A 240 2.65 -18.70 -3.21
C VAL A 240 3.09 -19.06 -1.79
N CYS A 241 2.15 -19.34 -0.88
CA CYS A 241 2.42 -19.51 0.54
C CYS A 241 3.35 -20.69 0.86
N VAL A 242 3.41 -21.69 -0.03
CA VAL A 242 4.25 -22.88 0.13
C VAL A 242 5.57 -22.81 -0.64
N ASP A 243 5.84 -21.70 -1.35
CA ASP A 243 7.11 -21.55 -2.06
C ASP A 243 8.28 -21.45 -1.04
N PRO A 244 9.29 -22.34 -1.14
CA PRO A 244 10.35 -22.44 -0.13
C PRO A 244 11.26 -21.23 -0.06
N ALA A 245 11.49 -20.51 -1.16
CA ALA A 245 12.31 -19.30 -1.12
C ALA A 245 11.58 -18.16 -0.40
N LEU A 246 10.28 -17.98 -0.64
CA LEU A 246 9.49 -16.96 0.02
C LEU A 246 9.30 -17.27 1.51
N ALA A 247 9.11 -18.55 1.85
CA ALA A 247 9.05 -19.01 3.23
C ALA A 247 10.37 -18.72 3.96
N ALA A 248 11.50 -19.14 3.41
CA ALA A 248 12.83 -18.87 3.94
C ALA A 248 13.14 -17.36 4.00
N PHE A 249 12.73 -16.57 2.99
CA PHE A 249 12.83 -15.12 2.99
C PHE A 249 12.22 -14.51 4.27
N ALA A 250 11.06 -15.00 4.67
CA ALA A 250 10.36 -14.58 5.88
C ALA A 250 10.86 -15.26 7.18
N GLY A 251 11.81 -16.20 7.09
CA GLY A 251 12.26 -17.00 8.23
C GLY A 251 11.19 -17.99 8.72
N LEU A 252 10.35 -18.49 7.83
CA LEU A 252 9.23 -19.35 8.14
C LEU A 252 9.29 -20.67 7.33
N GLU A 253 8.53 -21.68 7.74
CA GLU A 253 8.32 -22.91 6.98
C GLU A 253 7.32 -22.72 5.82
N SER A 254 6.38 -21.78 5.99
CA SER A 254 5.42 -21.34 4.97
C SER A 254 4.94 -19.94 5.30
N LEU A 255 4.56 -19.16 4.29
CA LEU A 255 4.01 -17.83 4.54
C LEU A 255 2.66 -17.92 5.28
N PRO A 256 2.33 -16.93 6.13
CA PRO A 256 1.02 -16.86 6.77
C PRO A 256 -0.10 -16.71 5.72
N LYS A 257 -1.28 -17.22 6.04
CA LYS A 257 -2.47 -17.09 5.19
C LYS A 257 -2.88 -15.63 4.99
N ALA A 258 -3.61 -15.35 3.93
CA ALA A 258 -4.14 -14.02 3.62
C ALA A 258 -4.91 -13.39 4.79
N SER A 259 -5.72 -14.17 5.51
CA SER A 259 -6.46 -13.70 6.69
C SER A 259 -5.54 -13.26 7.85
N SER A 260 -4.46 -14.00 8.08
CA SER A 260 -3.46 -13.67 9.13
C SER A 260 -2.69 -12.39 8.78
N LEU A 261 -2.21 -12.27 7.53
CA LEU A 261 -1.51 -11.07 7.07
C LEU A 261 -2.42 -9.85 7.00
N GLY A 262 -3.67 -10.04 6.56
CA GLY A 262 -4.69 -9.00 6.60
C GLY A 262 -4.96 -8.52 8.02
N SER A 263 -5.19 -9.44 8.96
CA SER A 263 -5.40 -9.12 10.37
C SER A 263 -4.18 -8.47 11.03
N TYR A 264 -2.98 -8.82 10.61
CA TYR A 264 -1.74 -8.23 11.14
C TYR A 264 -1.71 -6.71 10.92
N SER A 265 -2.04 -6.23 9.72
CA SER A 265 -2.00 -4.81 9.39
C SER A 265 -2.98 -3.96 10.22
N TYR A 266 -4.11 -4.55 10.69
CA TYR A 266 -5.04 -3.85 11.59
C TYR A 266 -4.51 -3.66 13.02
N ARG A 267 -3.45 -4.37 13.38
CA ARG A 267 -2.78 -4.24 14.68
C ARG A 267 -1.74 -3.12 14.69
N LEU A 268 -1.38 -2.62 13.52
CA LEU A 268 -0.40 -1.56 13.36
C LEU A 268 -1.08 -0.18 13.44
N THR A 269 -0.32 0.79 13.88
CA THR A 269 -0.73 2.18 13.98
C THR A 269 0.21 3.04 13.13
N ARG A 270 -0.20 4.26 12.82
CA ARG A 270 0.68 5.23 12.15
C ARG A 270 2.03 5.41 12.88
N ALA A 271 2.05 5.32 14.22
CA ALA A 271 3.28 5.40 15.00
C ALA A 271 4.27 4.27 14.67
N HIS A 272 3.76 3.05 14.45
CA HIS A 272 4.59 1.92 14.00
C HIS A 272 5.19 2.17 12.61
N ASP A 273 4.39 2.66 11.66
CA ASP A 273 4.85 2.97 10.31
C ASP A 273 5.89 4.10 10.30
N GLN A 274 5.66 5.14 11.12
CA GLN A 274 6.65 6.22 11.30
C GLN A 274 7.96 5.70 11.91
N ALA A 275 7.90 4.81 12.89
CA ALA A 275 9.09 4.23 13.51
C ALA A 275 9.87 3.33 12.52
N LEU A 276 9.17 2.55 11.68
CA LEU A 276 9.80 1.80 10.59
C LEU A 276 10.52 2.71 9.59
N LEU A 277 9.88 3.81 9.18
CA LEU A 277 10.47 4.79 8.27
C LEU A 277 11.65 5.53 8.93
N ALA A 278 11.58 5.81 10.23
CA ALA A 278 12.69 6.40 10.98
C ALA A 278 13.91 5.45 11.04
N GLY A 279 13.68 4.16 11.25
CA GLY A 279 14.72 3.13 11.19
C GLY A 279 15.42 3.11 9.83
N LEU A 280 14.63 3.10 8.75
CA LEU A 280 15.16 3.14 7.38
C LEU A 280 15.97 4.41 7.12
N ALA A 281 15.42 5.60 7.48
CA ALA A 281 16.10 6.88 7.27
C ALA A 281 17.46 6.92 7.99
N ARG A 282 17.52 6.42 9.23
CA ARG A 282 18.76 6.30 10.02
C ARG A 282 19.76 5.40 9.31
N SER A 283 19.37 4.18 8.98
CA SER A 283 20.26 3.21 8.35
C SER A 283 20.79 3.71 7.00
N MET A 284 19.94 4.31 6.17
CA MET A 284 20.37 4.87 4.88
C MET A 284 21.31 6.08 5.04
N THR A 285 21.16 6.86 6.09
CA THR A 285 22.06 7.98 6.40
C THR A 285 23.41 7.46 6.88
N GLU A 286 23.43 6.52 7.82
CA GLU A 286 24.62 5.91 8.36
C GLU A 286 25.45 5.16 7.30
N THR A 287 24.76 4.50 6.36
CA THR A 287 25.41 3.76 5.25
C THR A 287 25.75 4.63 4.05
N GLY A 288 25.44 5.92 4.08
CA GLY A 288 25.69 6.87 2.99
C GLY A 288 24.81 6.64 1.74
N GLN A 289 23.71 5.91 1.86
CA GLN A 289 22.78 5.65 0.77
C GLN A 289 21.84 6.83 0.49
N THR A 290 21.74 7.77 1.42
CA THR A 290 21.10 9.07 1.22
C THR A 290 22.04 10.19 1.62
N ARG A 291 21.90 11.35 0.98
CA ARG A 291 22.61 12.58 1.36
C ARG A 291 21.91 13.30 2.51
N GLY A 292 20.61 13.17 2.61
CA GLY A 292 19.82 13.71 3.70
C GLY A 292 19.76 15.23 3.80
N ALA A 293 20.16 15.94 2.74
CA ALA A 293 20.25 17.40 2.73
C ALA A 293 19.03 18.05 2.06
N ASP A 294 18.76 17.68 0.82
CA ASP A 294 17.73 18.26 -0.02
C ASP A 294 16.65 17.23 -0.35
N PHE A 295 15.40 17.61 -0.15
CA PHE A 295 14.27 16.72 -0.38
C PHE A 295 13.26 17.33 -1.35
N ASP A 296 12.71 16.46 -2.21
CA ASP A 296 11.55 16.77 -3.03
C ASP A 296 10.32 16.09 -2.42
N LEU A 297 9.23 16.85 -2.30
CA LEU A 297 8.00 16.41 -1.64
C LEU A 297 6.82 16.55 -2.59
N ASP A 298 5.94 15.56 -2.57
CA ASP A 298 4.72 15.59 -3.38
C ASP A 298 3.58 14.81 -2.74
N PHE A 299 2.35 15.14 -3.14
CA PHE A 299 1.15 14.38 -2.82
C PHE A 299 0.70 13.56 -4.01
N HIS A 300 0.29 12.35 -3.72
CA HIS A 300 -0.29 11.46 -4.71
C HIS A 300 -1.64 10.92 -4.23
N ALA A 301 -2.66 10.99 -5.08
CA ALA A 301 -3.97 10.44 -4.77
C ALA A 301 -4.03 8.98 -5.22
N ILE A 302 -4.16 8.06 -4.26
CA ILE A 302 -4.28 6.62 -4.50
C ILE A 302 -5.76 6.26 -4.44
N MET A 303 -6.32 5.77 -5.56
CA MET A 303 -7.72 5.34 -5.62
C MET A 303 -7.99 4.23 -4.61
N HIS A 304 -9.02 4.40 -3.81
CA HIS A 304 -9.43 3.47 -2.79
C HIS A 304 -10.92 3.17 -2.90
N PHE A 305 -11.30 1.93 -2.65
CA PHE A 305 -12.68 1.44 -2.77
C PHE A 305 -13.17 0.80 -1.46
N GLY A 306 -12.63 1.24 -0.32
CA GLY A 306 -12.97 0.76 1.00
C GLY A 306 -13.82 1.73 1.79
N ASP A 307 -14.39 1.27 2.89
CA ASP A 307 -15.41 1.98 3.67
C ASP A 307 -14.85 2.72 4.92
N ASP A 308 -13.58 2.50 5.28
CA ASP A 308 -13.06 2.82 6.61
C ASP A 308 -12.28 4.12 6.71
N VAL A 309 -12.22 4.90 5.65
CA VAL A 309 -11.36 6.07 5.62
C VAL A 309 -12.18 7.30 5.40
N ALA A 310 -11.71 8.41 5.94
CA ALA A 310 -12.06 9.73 5.45
C ALA A 310 -11.62 9.84 3.98
N LEU A 311 -12.34 9.13 3.10
CA LEU A 311 -12.15 9.22 1.68
C LEU A 311 -12.53 10.62 1.26
N GLU A 312 -11.63 11.25 0.56
CA GLU A 312 -11.84 12.56 -0.01
C GLU A 312 -11.81 12.48 -1.51
N THR A 313 -12.63 13.30 -2.16
CA THR A 313 -12.62 13.40 -3.62
C THR A 313 -11.38 14.15 -4.09
N HIS A 314 -10.45 13.42 -4.74
CA HIS A 314 -9.24 13.98 -5.35
C HIS A 314 -9.28 13.86 -6.86
N TYR A 315 -8.56 14.74 -7.57
CA TYR A 315 -8.34 14.58 -8.99
C TYR A 315 -7.29 13.49 -9.22
N VAL A 316 -7.66 12.46 -9.95
CA VAL A 316 -6.77 11.35 -10.32
C VAL A 316 -6.39 11.49 -11.80
N PRO A 317 -5.15 11.91 -12.12
CA PRO A 317 -4.74 12.21 -13.50
C PRO A 317 -4.92 11.04 -14.46
N ARG A 318 -4.66 9.81 -14.02
CA ARG A 318 -4.80 8.59 -14.83
C ARG A 318 -6.23 8.36 -15.35
N ARG A 319 -7.25 8.89 -14.65
CA ARG A 319 -8.66 8.79 -15.05
C ARG A 319 -9.23 10.10 -15.58
N SER A 320 -8.45 11.17 -15.53
CA SER A 320 -8.87 12.53 -15.88
C SER A 320 -10.17 12.97 -15.20
N GLN A 321 -10.43 12.46 -13.99
CA GLN A 321 -11.65 12.77 -13.24
C GLN A 321 -11.38 12.85 -11.74
N ARG A 322 -12.31 13.45 -11.01
CA ARG A 322 -12.33 13.43 -9.56
C ARG A 322 -13.00 12.15 -9.07
N THR A 323 -12.36 11.44 -8.16
CA THR A 323 -12.86 10.22 -7.55
C THR A 323 -12.42 10.14 -6.10
N GLU A 324 -13.06 9.30 -5.32
CA GLU A 324 -12.63 8.98 -3.95
C GLU A 324 -11.24 8.35 -3.98
N ALA A 325 -10.36 8.87 -3.15
CA ALA A 325 -8.98 8.46 -3.09
C ALA A 325 -8.38 8.77 -1.72
N VAL A 326 -7.35 8.02 -1.35
CA VAL A 326 -6.48 8.29 -0.21
C VAL A 326 -5.41 9.27 -0.66
N LEU A 327 -5.30 10.40 0.03
CA LEU A 327 -4.19 11.32 -0.19
C LEU A 327 -2.95 10.80 0.50
N SER A 328 -1.91 10.55 -0.28
CA SER A 328 -0.63 10.05 0.24
C SER A 328 0.47 11.07 0.00
N PHE A 329 1.25 11.34 1.03
CA PHE A 329 2.39 12.24 0.99
C PHE A 329 3.68 11.44 0.85
N PHE A 330 4.57 11.84 -0.07
CA PHE A 330 5.83 11.16 -0.34
C PHE A 330 7.00 12.13 -0.32
N VAL A 331 8.14 11.64 0.14
CA VAL A 331 9.39 12.39 0.15
C VAL A 331 10.54 11.54 -0.36
N HIS A 332 11.35 12.10 -1.24
CA HIS A 332 12.57 11.48 -1.69
C HIS A 332 13.77 12.42 -1.60
N ASP A 333 14.95 11.84 -1.43
CA ASP A 333 16.23 12.55 -1.52
C ASP A 333 16.44 13.02 -2.97
N SER A 334 16.71 14.29 -3.14
CA SER A 334 16.79 14.91 -4.47
C SER A 334 18.02 14.50 -5.26
N GLU A 335 19.08 14.08 -4.60
CA GLU A 335 20.33 13.67 -5.23
C GLU A 335 20.33 12.18 -5.57
N THR A 336 20.07 11.34 -4.57
CA THR A 336 20.09 9.87 -4.73
C THR A 336 18.81 9.33 -5.35
N ARG A 337 17.69 10.08 -5.28
CA ARG A 337 16.33 9.70 -5.67
C ARG A 337 15.74 8.57 -4.83
N ASN A 338 16.32 8.27 -3.68
CA ASN A 338 15.77 7.29 -2.78
C ASN A 338 14.47 7.79 -2.14
N LEU A 339 13.45 6.96 -2.16
CA LEU A 339 12.21 7.23 -1.46
C LEU A 339 12.45 6.95 0.03
N LEU A 340 12.15 7.93 0.90
CA LEU A 340 12.54 7.89 2.32
C LEU A 340 11.37 7.97 3.27
N TYR A 341 10.24 8.49 2.81
CA TYR A 341 9.09 8.72 3.66
C TYR A 341 7.79 8.62 2.87
N ALA A 342 6.78 8.05 3.53
CA ALA A 342 5.41 8.05 3.04
C ALA A 342 4.43 8.24 4.19
N ASN A 343 3.28 8.86 3.90
CA ASN A 343 2.14 8.98 4.80
C ASN A 343 0.86 8.91 4.00
N ALA A 344 0.10 7.83 4.15
CA ALA A 344 -1.17 7.64 3.48
C ALA A 344 -2.40 7.90 4.39
N THR A 345 -2.18 8.59 5.53
CA THR A 345 -3.27 8.98 6.42
C THR A 345 -3.62 10.48 6.31
N CYS A 346 -3.13 11.14 5.25
CA CYS A 346 -3.32 12.58 5.05
C CYS A 346 -4.74 12.91 4.61
N THR A 347 -5.25 14.04 5.11
CA THR A 347 -6.48 14.67 4.63
C THR A 347 -6.17 16.05 4.03
N LYS A 348 -7.12 16.65 3.32
CA LYS A 348 -6.94 18.04 2.82
C LYS A 348 -6.75 19.04 3.94
N ALA A 349 -7.36 18.77 5.10
CA ALA A 349 -7.29 19.65 6.25
C ALA A 349 -5.88 19.71 6.86
N ASP A 350 -5.18 18.56 6.90
CA ASP A 350 -3.84 18.44 7.49
C ASP A 350 -2.69 18.47 6.47
N GLN A 351 -3.02 18.59 5.19
CA GLN A 351 -2.07 18.63 4.08
C GLN A 351 -0.95 19.66 4.32
N ALA A 352 -1.32 20.87 4.77
CA ALA A 352 -0.37 21.96 4.99
C ALA A 352 0.67 21.68 6.08
N GLY A 353 0.34 20.81 7.04
CA GLY A 353 1.23 20.43 8.15
C GLY A 353 2.22 19.31 7.80
N GLN A 354 2.06 18.62 6.67
CA GLN A 354 2.88 17.45 6.35
C GLN A 354 4.34 17.78 6.08
N VAL A 355 4.63 18.96 5.54
CA VAL A 355 6.00 19.41 5.25
C VAL A 355 6.82 19.57 6.53
N ILE A 356 6.27 20.27 7.52
CA ILE A 356 6.95 20.46 8.81
C ILE A 356 6.96 19.16 9.62
N ALA A 357 5.92 18.33 9.52
CA ALA A 357 5.88 17.02 10.16
C ALA A 357 6.99 16.11 9.64
N PHE A 358 7.24 16.13 8.32
CA PHE A 358 8.37 15.40 7.74
C PHE A 358 9.72 15.94 8.25
N ALA A 359 9.92 17.26 8.28
CA ALA A 359 11.18 17.84 8.74
C ALA A 359 11.49 17.44 10.19
N ARG A 360 10.48 17.45 11.07
CA ARG A 360 10.59 16.98 12.46
C ARG A 360 10.88 15.48 12.54
N HIS A 361 10.17 14.67 11.75
CA HIS A 361 10.42 13.24 11.66
C HIS A 361 11.86 12.94 11.24
N TRP A 362 12.35 13.62 10.18
CA TRP A 362 13.71 13.46 9.69
C TRP A 362 14.75 13.82 10.76
N GLN A 363 14.55 14.97 11.43
CA GLN A 363 15.43 15.40 12.52
C GLN A 363 15.44 14.41 13.69
N GLN A 364 14.29 13.88 14.08
CA GLN A 364 14.19 12.87 15.15
C GLN A 364 14.87 11.56 14.76
N ALA A 365 14.75 11.14 13.51
CA ALA A 365 15.33 9.89 13.02
C ALA A 365 16.84 9.95 12.85
N THR A 366 17.38 11.08 12.34
CA THR A 366 18.78 11.20 11.88
C THR A 366 19.62 12.19 12.71
N GLY A 367 19.00 12.99 13.56
CA GLY A 367 19.65 14.08 14.28
C GLY A 367 19.91 15.33 13.43
N GLN A 368 19.56 15.33 12.15
CA GLN A 368 19.87 16.40 11.20
C GLN A 368 18.60 17.06 10.65
N LEU A 369 18.60 18.37 10.54
CA LEU A 369 17.54 19.10 9.82
C LEU A 369 17.77 19.02 8.30
N PRO A 370 16.70 18.91 7.49
CA PRO A 370 16.80 19.14 6.05
C PRO A 370 17.41 20.49 5.73
N SER A 371 18.26 20.57 4.71
CA SER A 371 18.82 21.85 4.24
C SER A 371 17.85 22.59 3.32
N LEU A 372 17.12 21.84 2.48
CA LEU A 372 16.21 22.41 1.50
C LEU A 372 15.03 21.45 1.25
N LEU A 373 13.82 22.02 1.27
CA LEU A 373 12.58 21.32 0.92
C LEU A 373 12.00 21.93 -0.35
N VAL A 374 11.68 21.09 -1.35
CA VAL A 374 11.12 21.52 -2.63
C VAL A 374 9.77 20.85 -2.87
N PHE A 375 8.72 21.64 -3.08
CA PHE A 375 7.35 21.13 -3.19
C PHE A 375 6.45 22.03 -4.04
N ASP A 376 5.26 21.54 -4.41
CA ASP A 376 4.28 22.30 -5.18
C ASP A 376 3.50 23.30 -4.30
N SER A 377 2.90 24.30 -4.94
CA SER A 377 2.11 25.37 -4.30
C SER A 377 0.93 24.89 -3.46
N LYS A 378 0.40 23.69 -3.76
CA LYS A 378 -0.75 23.10 -3.06
C LYS A 378 -0.38 22.41 -1.74
N VAL A 379 0.91 22.27 -1.45
CA VAL A 379 1.40 21.47 -0.34
C VAL A 379 1.30 22.17 1.00
N THR A 380 1.39 23.52 1.02
CA THR A 380 1.33 24.29 2.26
C THR A 380 0.74 25.69 2.06
N THR A 381 0.48 26.38 3.16
CA THR A 381 -0.03 27.75 3.21
C THR A 381 1.09 28.74 3.52
N GLY A 382 0.83 30.06 3.40
CA GLY A 382 1.79 31.08 3.82
C GLY A 382 2.16 30.99 5.30
N ALA A 383 1.24 30.59 6.17
CA ALA A 383 1.53 30.32 7.59
C ALA A 383 2.46 29.11 7.75
N GLY A 384 2.24 28.04 7.00
CA GLY A 384 3.14 26.87 6.98
C GLY A 384 4.55 27.24 6.47
N LEU A 385 4.66 28.10 5.44
CA LEU A 385 5.96 28.63 5.00
C LEU A 385 6.65 29.44 6.10
N ALA A 386 5.89 30.22 6.88
CA ALA A 386 6.43 30.98 8.02
C ALA A 386 6.96 30.03 9.11
N GLU A 387 6.26 28.94 9.39
CA GLU A 387 6.70 27.92 10.35
C GLU A 387 8.00 27.23 9.88
N LEU A 388 8.10 26.85 8.60
CA LEU A 388 9.34 26.32 8.03
C LEU A 388 10.50 27.30 8.18
N ASN A 389 10.28 28.57 7.87
CA ASN A 389 11.31 29.60 8.01
C ASN A 389 11.73 29.81 9.47
N ALA A 390 10.78 29.81 10.41
CA ALA A 390 11.06 29.89 11.83
C ALA A 390 11.87 28.71 12.36
N ALA A 391 11.67 27.53 11.76
CA ALA A 391 12.45 26.31 12.04
C ALA A 391 13.84 26.29 11.35
N GLY A 392 14.24 27.36 10.64
CA GLY A 392 15.53 27.45 9.94
C GLY A 392 15.60 26.68 8.62
N LEU A 393 14.47 26.20 8.10
CA LEU A 393 14.39 25.40 6.89
C LEU A 393 14.32 26.29 5.64
N ARG A 394 15.15 26.01 4.66
CA ARG A 394 15.01 26.62 3.33
C ARG A 394 13.97 25.87 2.53
N PHE A 395 13.26 26.59 1.68
CA PHE A 395 12.28 25.99 0.79
C PHE A 395 12.25 26.63 -0.60
N ILE A 396 11.82 25.84 -1.58
CA ILE A 396 11.46 26.29 -2.93
C ILE A 396 10.07 25.71 -3.22
N THR A 397 9.12 26.58 -3.56
CA THR A 397 7.76 26.19 -3.91
C THR A 397 7.22 27.04 -5.06
N LEU A 398 6.00 26.77 -5.52
CA LEU A 398 5.32 27.63 -6.48
C LEU A 398 4.32 28.57 -5.79
N ARG A 399 4.12 29.72 -6.39
CA ARG A 399 3.00 30.61 -6.11
C ARG A 399 1.83 30.28 -7.03
N ALA A 400 0.63 30.15 -6.48
CA ALA A 400 -0.57 30.01 -7.29
C ALA A 400 -0.74 31.24 -8.21
N ARG A 401 -0.97 30.99 -9.49
CA ARG A 401 -1.23 32.03 -10.50
C ARG A 401 -2.63 32.57 -10.34
N THR A 402 -2.78 33.88 -10.47
CA THR A 402 -4.07 34.56 -10.64
C THR A 402 -4.04 35.31 -11.95
N ALA A 403 -5.18 35.53 -12.60
CA ALA A 403 -5.27 36.26 -13.86
C ALA A 403 -4.61 37.65 -13.74
N LYS A 404 -4.86 38.39 -12.63
CA LYS A 404 -4.25 39.70 -12.37
C LYS A 404 -2.72 39.65 -12.28
N LEU A 405 -2.18 38.62 -11.62
CA LEU A 405 -0.73 38.48 -11.46
C LEU A 405 -0.07 38.08 -12.79
N THR A 406 -0.70 37.20 -13.55
CA THR A 406 -0.22 36.78 -14.87
C THR A 406 -0.18 37.97 -15.83
N ALA A 407 -1.28 38.72 -15.94
CA ALA A 407 -1.34 39.92 -16.78
C ALA A 407 -0.30 40.99 -16.39
N ALA A 408 -0.09 41.20 -15.08
CA ALA A 408 0.93 42.14 -14.60
C ALA A 408 2.36 41.73 -15.00
N LEU A 409 2.67 40.44 -15.00
CA LEU A 409 3.98 39.92 -15.41
C LEU A 409 4.15 39.95 -16.93
N GLU A 410 3.11 39.67 -17.69
CA GLU A 410 3.13 39.76 -19.15
C GLU A 410 3.26 41.19 -19.67
N ALA A 411 2.76 42.16 -18.92
CA ALA A 411 2.92 43.60 -19.22
C ALA A 411 4.33 44.15 -18.91
N LEU A 412 5.22 43.37 -18.26
CA LEU A 412 6.58 43.81 -17.98
C LEU A 412 7.40 43.96 -19.26
N PRO A 413 8.14 45.04 -19.44
CA PRO A 413 9.02 45.22 -20.59
C PRO A 413 10.15 44.17 -20.59
N ASP A 414 10.61 43.79 -21.77
CA ASP A 414 11.67 42.78 -21.93
C ASP A 414 12.96 43.10 -21.19
N SER A 415 13.24 44.39 -20.97
CA SER A 415 14.40 44.83 -20.19
C SER A 415 14.39 44.39 -18.73
N GLN A 416 13.25 44.01 -18.18
CA GLN A 416 13.12 43.48 -16.81
C GLN A 416 13.28 41.97 -16.73
N TRP A 417 13.51 41.31 -17.85
CA TRP A 417 13.72 39.89 -17.92
C TRP A 417 15.18 39.59 -18.21
N THR A 418 15.82 38.86 -17.31
CA THR A 418 17.22 38.45 -17.45
C THR A 418 17.32 37.03 -18.01
N PRO A 419 18.05 36.80 -19.10
CA PRO A 419 18.25 35.45 -19.62
C PRO A 419 19.15 34.63 -18.69
N ILE A 420 18.80 33.38 -18.46
CA ILE A 420 19.63 32.38 -17.77
C ILE A 420 19.86 31.17 -18.64
N THR A 421 20.97 30.46 -18.43
CA THR A 421 21.25 29.22 -19.14
C THR A 421 21.14 28.04 -18.17
N LEU A 422 20.28 27.06 -18.48
CA LEU A 422 20.11 25.86 -17.70
C LEU A 422 20.93 24.72 -18.30
N ASP A 423 21.68 24.01 -17.47
CA ASP A 423 22.45 22.82 -17.87
C ASP A 423 21.50 21.61 -17.98
N ARG A 424 20.75 21.56 -19.09
CA ARG A 424 19.89 20.45 -19.43
C ARG A 424 19.95 20.15 -20.93
N ARG A 425 19.70 18.91 -21.32
CA ARG A 425 19.56 18.52 -22.71
C ARG A 425 18.14 18.81 -23.21
N GLY A 426 18.01 19.20 -24.47
CA GLY A 426 16.71 19.40 -25.13
C GLY A 426 16.27 20.87 -25.21
N ALA A 427 14.97 21.10 -25.34
CA ALA A 427 14.38 22.43 -25.50
C ALA A 427 14.42 23.26 -24.18
N TYR A 428 14.19 24.58 -24.35
CA TYR A 428 14.03 25.53 -23.22
C TYR A 428 15.27 25.65 -22.32
N THR A 429 16.45 25.65 -22.90
CA THR A 429 17.73 25.79 -22.18
C THR A 429 18.05 27.24 -21.78
N LYS A 430 17.40 28.22 -22.41
CA LYS A 430 17.63 29.66 -22.19
C LYS A 430 16.34 30.39 -21.80
N PRO A 431 15.72 30.06 -20.65
CA PRO A 431 14.57 30.82 -20.14
C PRO A 431 15.00 32.18 -19.65
N GLN A 432 14.03 33.07 -19.43
CA GLN A 432 14.24 34.40 -18.86
C GLN A 432 13.57 34.46 -17.49
N VAL A 433 14.19 35.16 -16.56
CA VAL A 433 13.74 35.35 -15.18
C VAL A 433 13.52 36.80 -14.83
N HIS A 434 12.51 37.05 -14.02
CA HIS A 434 12.26 38.33 -13.36
C HIS A 434 12.16 38.10 -11.85
N GLU A 435 12.93 38.85 -11.07
CA GLU A 435 12.97 38.73 -9.62
C GLU A 435 12.26 39.91 -8.94
N GLN A 436 11.50 39.60 -7.90
CA GLN A 436 10.86 40.61 -7.06
C GLN A 436 10.60 40.09 -5.64
N ALA A 437 10.53 41.00 -4.68
CA ALA A 437 10.04 40.72 -3.34
C ALA A 437 8.51 40.79 -3.34
N VAL A 438 7.83 39.75 -2.77
CA VAL A 438 6.37 39.69 -2.77
C VAL A 438 5.82 39.40 -1.39
N THR A 439 4.71 40.02 -1.06
CA THR A 439 3.96 39.70 0.17
C THR A 439 3.09 38.47 -0.07
N VAL A 440 3.17 37.51 0.83
CA VAL A 440 2.34 36.30 0.84
C VAL A 440 1.50 36.29 2.11
N ARG A 441 0.18 36.11 1.97
CA ARG A 441 -0.73 36.11 3.13
C ARG A 441 -0.32 35.03 4.13
N GLY A 442 -0.12 35.42 5.39
CA GLY A 442 0.30 34.52 6.46
C GLY A 442 1.80 34.31 6.58
N TYR A 443 2.61 34.96 5.73
CA TYR A 443 4.07 35.02 5.88
C TYR A 443 4.52 36.40 6.33
N PRO A 444 5.37 36.52 7.38
CA PRO A 444 5.59 37.78 8.08
C PRO A 444 6.41 38.82 7.30
N THR A 445 7.27 38.38 6.39
CA THR A 445 8.18 39.23 5.62
C THR A 445 8.03 39.01 4.13
N PRO A 446 8.44 39.92 3.24
CA PRO A 446 8.41 39.66 1.81
C PRO A 446 9.28 38.46 1.45
N LEU A 447 8.70 37.53 0.65
CA LEU A 447 9.40 36.41 0.05
C LEU A 447 10.01 36.80 -1.29
N ARG A 448 11.08 36.11 -1.66
CA ARG A 448 11.68 36.21 -2.99
C ARG A 448 10.83 35.40 -3.98
N GLN A 449 10.36 36.09 -5.03
CA GLN A 449 9.69 35.46 -6.16
C GLN A 449 10.60 35.52 -7.38
N ILE A 450 10.77 34.38 -8.05
CA ILE A 450 11.45 34.26 -9.34
C ILE A 450 10.38 33.83 -10.35
N SER A 451 9.99 34.76 -11.22
CA SER A 451 9.08 34.51 -12.33
C SER A 451 9.90 34.03 -13.53
N VAL A 452 9.52 32.94 -14.15
CA VAL A 452 10.30 32.28 -15.23
C VAL A 452 9.42 32.14 -16.47
N ARG A 453 9.83 32.70 -17.60
CA ARG A 453 9.21 32.52 -18.91
C ARG A 453 10.13 31.77 -19.90
N GLY A 454 9.57 31.19 -20.95
CA GLY A 454 10.37 30.44 -21.94
C GLY A 454 10.67 29.00 -21.51
N LEU A 455 9.83 28.39 -20.66
CA LEU A 455 9.90 26.98 -20.28
C LEU A 455 8.91 26.09 -21.05
N GLY A 456 8.28 26.64 -22.11
CA GLY A 456 7.27 25.91 -22.90
C GLY A 456 5.85 25.99 -22.33
N HIS A 457 5.65 26.77 -21.30
CA HIS A 457 4.32 27.07 -20.76
C HIS A 457 3.80 28.40 -21.34
N GLU A 458 2.50 28.50 -21.53
CA GLU A 458 1.84 29.72 -22.00
C GLU A 458 2.09 30.91 -21.07
N HIS A 459 2.05 30.66 -19.76
CA HIS A 459 2.23 31.68 -18.73
C HIS A 459 3.48 31.45 -17.88
N PRO A 460 4.06 32.51 -17.30
CA PRO A 460 5.25 32.40 -16.44
C PRO A 460 5.04 31.44 -15.26
N THR A 461 6.07 30.68 -14.92
CA THR A 461 6.15 29.88 -13.69
C THR A 461 6.62 30.78 -12.55
N LEU A 462 5.92 30.74 -11.41
CA LEU A 462 6.19 31.62 -10.27
C LEU A 462 6.79 30.81 -9.12
N ILE A 463 8.09 30.91 -8.94
CA ILE A 463 8.82 30.21 -7.88
C ILE A 463 8.92 31.15 -6.67
N LEU A 464 8.58 30.64 -5.48
CA LEU A 464 8.77 31.30 -4.18
C LEU A 464 9.87 30.60 -3.39
N THR A 465 10.69 31.36 -2.70
CA THR A 465 11.74 30.88 -1.81
C THR A 465 12.09 31.86 -0.71
N ASN A 466 12.56 31.37 0.44
CA ASN A 466 13.21 32.14 1.48
C ASN A 466 14.75 32.22 1.28
N ASP A 467 15.30 31.53 0.28
CA ASP A 467 16.71 31.68 -0.09
C ASP A 467 16.94 33.00 -0.83
N ARG A 468 17.61 33.95 -0.15
CA ARG A 468 17.90 35.29 -0.67
C ARG A 468 19.26 35.39 -1.36
N THR A 469 20.10 34.38 -1.26
CA THR A 469 21.51 34.43 -1.66
C THR A 469 21.83 33.67 -2.94
N SER A 470 21.17 32.52 -3.16
CA SER A 470 21.45 31.70 -4.33
C SER A 470 21.07 32.39 -5.64
N PRO A 471 21.87 32.26 -6.72
CA PRO A 471 21.51 32.79 -8.04
C PRO A 471 20.18 32.22 -8.55
N PRO A 472 19.39 33.02 -9.32
CA PRO A 472 18.13 32.54 -9.91
C PRO A 472 18.27 31.24 -10.70
N LYS A 473 19.36 31.12 -11.48
CA LYS A 473 19.69 29.90 -12.23
C LYS A 473 19.68 28.66 -11.33
N THR A 474 20.27 28.76 -10.14
CA THR A 474 20.37 27.64 -9.18
C THR A 474 18.99 27.26 -8.66
N ILE A 475 18.17 28.24 -8.27
CA ILE A 475 16.81 28.00 -7.76
C ILE A 475 15.92 27.37 -8.84
N VAL A 476 15.95 27.92 -10.06
CA VAL A 476 15.16 27.40 -11.20
C VAL A 476 15.59 25.98 -11.54
N ALA A 477 16.90 25.72 -11.65
CA ALA A 477 17.43 24.40 -11.93
C ALA A 477 17.06 23.40 -10.83
N ARG A 478 17.10 23.81 -9.56
CA ARG A 478 16.72 22.97 -8.42
C ARG A 478 15.22 22.64 -8.43
N TYR A 479 14.36 23.62 -8.70
CA TYR A 479 12.93 23.37 -8.82
C TYR A 479 12.62 22.44 -9.99
N ALA A 480 13.27 22.61 -11.14
CA ALA A 480 13.06 21.74 -12.30
C ALA A 480 13.39 20.26 -12.01
N LYS A 481 14.31 19.99 -11.09
CA LYS A 481 14.63 18.62 -10.65
C LYS A 481 13.49 17.97 -9.87
N ARG A 482 12.56 18.72 -9.27
CA ARG A 482 11.40 18.18 -8.52
C ARG A 482 10.55 17.24 -9.37
N MET A 483 10.43 17.47 -10.68
CA MET A 483 9.71 16.55 -11.58
C MET A 483 10.18 15.09 -11.49
N ARG A 484 11.35 14.83 -10.90
CA ARG A 484 11.87 13.48 -10.68
C ARG A 484 11.07 12.69 -9.64
N ILE A 485 10.40 13.36 -8.68
CA ILE A 485 9.54 12.66 -7.72
C ILE A 485 8.33 12.06 -8.43
N GLU A 486 7.71 12.80 -9.35
CA GLU A 486 6.56 12.30 -10.12
C GLU A 486 6.96 11.06 -10.94
N GLN A 487 8.14 11.10 -11.59
CA GLN A 487 8.68 9.97 -12.32
C GLN A 487 8.96 8.79 -11.38
N ARG A 488 9.53 9.06 -10.19
CA ARG A 488 9.83 8.03 -9.19
C ARG A 488 8.55 7.38 -8.65
N LEU A 489 7.53 8.16 -8.34
CA LEU A 489 6.23 7.64 -7.93
C LEU A 489 5.58 6.79 -9.03
N ALA A 490 5.67 7.21 -10.30
CA ALA A 490 5.18 6.40 -11.42
C ALA A 490 5.93 5.06 -11.55
N GLU A 491 7.23 5.02 -11.26
CA GLU A 491 8.02 3.79 -11.19
C GLU A 491 7.54 2.88 -10.03
N GLN A 492 7.29 3.44 -8.84
CA GLN A 492 6.80 2.69 -7.68
C GLN A 492 5.38 2.13 -7.93
N ILE A 493 4.48 2.94 -8.49
CA ILE A 493 3.14 2.52 -8.87
C ILE A 493 3.21 1.32 -9.82
N ARG A 494 4.09 1.38 -10.81
CA ARG A 494 4.24 0.31 -11.80
C ARG A 494 4.84 -0.97 -11.20
N SER A 495 5.90 -0.83 -10.40
CA SER A 495 6.69 -1.97 -9.91
C SER A 495 6.07 -2.63 -8.68
N PHE A 496 5.51 -1.84 -7.76
CA PHE A 496 4.99 -2.33 -6.48
C PHE A 496 3.47 -2.19 -6.35
N HIS A 497 2.80 -1.85 -7.45
CA HIS A 497 1.35 -1.75 -7.53
C HIS A 497 0.72 -0.83 -6.46
N LEU A 498 1.37 0.31 -6.21
CA LEU A 498 0.91 1.28 -5.22
C LEU A 498 -0.52 1.78 -5.46
N ASP A 499 -1.01 1.72 -6.71
CA ASP A 499 -2.36 2.08 -7.13
C ASP A 499 -3.39 0.92 -7.04
N SER A 500 -2.95 -0.25 -6.57
CA SER A 500 -3.78 -1.46 -6.45
C SER A 500 -3.92 -1.85 -4.99
N LEU A 501 -4.51 -0.96 -4.19
CA LEU A 501 -4.64 -1.16 -2.76
C LEU A 501 -5.39 -2.43 -2.43
N SER A 502 -4.82 -3.20 -1.54
CA SER A 502 -5.29 -4.54 -1.17
C SER A 502 -6.32 -4.52 -0.05
N SER A 503 -6.62 -3.35 0.51
CA SER A 503 -7.36 -3.24 1.74
C SER A 503 -8.44 -2.16 1.70
N ALA A 504 -9.48 -2.37 2.51
CA ALA A 504 -10.57 -1.43 2.74
C ALA A 504 -10.26 -0.41 3.87
N VAL A 505 -9.08 -0.47 4.50
CA VAL A 505 -8.75 0.31 5.70
C VAL A 505 -7.51 1.18 5.49
N ALA A 506 -7.57 2.43 5.95
CA ALA A 506 -6.48 3.42 5.82
C ALA A 506 -5.15 2.95 6.41
N LEU A 507 -5.17 2.30 7.55
CA LEU A 507 -3.95 1.76 8.18
C LEU A 507 -3.23 0.76 7.29
N ASN A 508 -3.99 -0.08 6.57
CA ASN A 508 -3.41 -1.03 5.63
C ASN A 508 -2.81 -0.32 4.41
N VAL A 509 -3.41 0.80 3.99
CA VAL A 509 -2.86 1.65 2.93
C VAL A 509 -1.55 2.28 3.39
N ASP A 510 -1.51 2.80 4.61
CA ASP A 510 -0.31 3.42 5.18
C ASP A 510 0.83 2.41 5.35
N LEU A 511 0.53 1.23 5.89
CA LEU A 511 1.49 0.12 5.93
C LEU A 511 1.97 -0.27 4.52
N ASP A 512 1.05 -0.40 3.54
CA ASP A 512 1.41 -0.77 2.17
C ASP A 512 2.33 0.27 1.51
N THR A 513 2.10 1.56 1.75
CA THR A 513 3.00 2.63 1.29
C THR A 513 4.34 2.60 2.01
N THR A 514 4.36 2.36 3.33
CA THR A 514 5.58 2.18 4.12
C THR A 514 6.41 1.00 3.62
N LEU A 515 5.79 -0.14 3.38
CA LEU A 515 6.47 -1.31 2.81
C LEU A 515 6.93 -1.08 1.37
N THR A 516 6.26 -0.20 0.61
CA THR A 516 6.74 0.21 -0.72
C THR A 516 8.04 0.99 -0.60
N VAL A 517 8.18 1.87 0.39
CA VAL A 517 9.44 2.60 0.65
C VAL A 517 10.57 1.62 0.97
N TRP A 518 10.34 0.64 1.84
CA TRP A 518 11.31 -0.41 2.18
C TRP A 518 11.68 -1.29 0.99
N ALA A 519 10.71 -1.74 0.21
CA ALA A 519 10.97 -2.54 -0.99
C ALA A 519 11.77 -1.74 -2.03
N ALA A 520 11.44 -0.46 -2.24
CA ALA A 520 12.17 0.43 -3.12
C ALA A 520 13.63 0.58 -2.68
N ALA A 521 13.87 0.80 -1.39
CA ALA A 521 15.21 0.90 -0.82
C ALA A 521 16.02 -0.39 -1.02
N ALA A 522 15.40 -1.56 -0.80
CA ALA A 522 16.06 -2.85 -1.03
C ALA A 522 16.42 -3.07 -2.51
N TYR A 523 15.52 -2.70 -3.44
CA TYR A 523 15.81 -2.75 -4.88
C TYR A 523 16.90 -1.77 -5.29
N ASP A 524 16.89 -0.56 -4.72
CA ASP A 524 17.92 0.45 -4.98
C ASP A 524 19.30 -0.01 -4.48
N HIS A 525 19.35 -0.63 -3.31
CA HIS A 525 20.57 -1.22 -2.77
C HIS A 525 21.10 -2.36 -3.67
N LEU A 526 20.22 -3.26 -4.12
CA LEU A 526 20.60 -4.36 -5.02
C LEU A 526 21.14 -3.82 -6.35
N ARG A 527 20.41 -2.88 -7.01
CA ARG A 527 20.81 -2.37 -8.34
C ARG A 527 22.17 -1.67 -8.33
N GLN A 528 22.55 -1.03 -7.21
CA GLN A 528 23.88 -0.42 -7.07
C GLN A 528 25.02 -1.46 -7.07
N ARG A 529 24.71 -2.72 -6.80
CA ARG A 529 25.66 -3.83 -6.84
C ARG A 529 25.68 -4.60 -8.17
N LEU A 530 24.78 -4.28 -9.08
CA LEU A 530 24.65 -4.92 -10.39
C LEU A 530 25.29 -4.05 -11.47
N PRO A 531 26.51 -4.39 -11.98
CA PRO A 531 27.22 -3.56 -12.94
C PRO A 531 26.40 -3.25 -14.19
N GLY A 532 26.24 -1.95 -14.52
CA GLY A 532 25.46 -1.46 -15.64
C GLY A 532 23.94 -1.38 -15.40
N TYR A 533 23.49 -1.64 -14.16
CA TYR A 533 22.09 -1.59 -13.77
C TYR A 533 21.77 -0.50 -12.74
N GLU A 534 22.73 0.33 -12.38
CA GLU A 534 22.64 1.34 -11.33
C GLU A 534 21.49 2.35 -11.56
N ALA A 535 21.17 2.62 -12.83
CA ALA A 535 20.10 3.56 -13.22
C ALA A 535 18.79 2.88 -13.65
N MET A 536 18.70 1.55 -13.57
CA MET A 536 17.54 0.81 -14.05
C MET A 536 16.34 0.94 -13.10
N THR A 537 15.13 0.82 -13.67
CA THR A 537 13.88 0.84 -12.89
C THR A 537 13.71 -0.45 -12.09
N PRO A 538 12.96 -0.43 -10.97
CA PRO A 538 12.66 -1.64 -10.21
C PRO A 538 11.98 -2.74 -11.04
N ASP A 539 11.11 -2.39 -11.99
CA ASP A 539 10.50 -3.33 -12.93
C ASP A 539 11.54 -4.06 -13.79
N THR A 540 12.59 -3.35 -14.25
CA THR A 540 13.69 -3.98 -14.99
C THR A 540 14.49 -4.93 -14.11
N ILE A 541 14.78 -4.55 -12.86
CA ILE A 541 15.49 -5.41 -11.90
C ILE A 541 14.64 -6.64 -11.60
N TRP A 542 13.34 -6.46 -11.35
CA TRP A 542 12.41 -7.58 -11.13
C TRP A 542 12.44 -8.56 -12.30
N ARG A 543 12.19 -8.13 -13.53
CA ARG A 543 12.12 -8.99 -14.70
C ARG A 543 13.42 -9.73 -15.00
N ARG A 544 14.57 -9.10 -14.75
CA ARG A 544 15.88 -9.67 -15.12
C ARG A 544 16.50 -10.52 -14.03
N PHE A 545 16.23 -10.24 -12.77
CA PHE A 545 16.91 -10.87 -11.64
C PHE A 545 15.95 -11.50 -10.63
N ILE A 546 14.98 -10.74 -10.10
CA ILE A 546 14.11 -11.21 -9.00
C ILE A 546 13.13 -12.28 -9.46
N SER A 547 12.58 -12.19 -10.67
CA SER A 547 11.67 -13.20 -11.25
C SER A 547 12.40 -14.47 -11.71
N THR A 548 13.54 -14.80 -11.11
CA THR A 548 14.35 -15.97 -11.46
C THR A 548 14.01 -17.13 -10.54
N SER A 549 13.65 -18.29 -11.13
CA SER A 549 13.49 -19.54 -10.39
C SER A 549 14.86 -20.15 -10.06
N GLY A 550 14.86 -21.07 -9.11
CA GLY A 550 16.09 -21.72 -8.68
C GLY A 550 15.85 -22.80 -7.66
N GLN A 551 16.92 -23.21 -7.00
CA GLN A 551 16.89 -24.22 -5.95
C GLN A 551 17.44 -23.62 -4.65
N ILE A 552 16.72 -23.81 -3.57
CA ILE A 552 17.14 -23.45 -2.22
C ILE A 552 17.62 -24.72 -1.52
N THR A 553 18.86 -24.72 -1.06
CA THR A 553 19.39 -25.79 -0.23
C THR A 553 19.51 -25.27 1.19
N ILE A 554 18.75 -25.85 2.11
CA ILE A 554 18.80 -25.51 3.54
C ILE A 554 19.70 -26.55 4.20
N GLU A 555 20.80 -26.09 4.78
CA GLU A 555 21.79 -26.89 5.48
C GLU A 555 21.80 -26.52 6.97
N PRO A 556 22.36 -27.32 7.89
CA PRO A 556 22.40 -27.00 9.31
C PRO A 556 23.01 -25.62 9.63
N HIS A 557 23.94 -25.16 8.81
CA HIS A 557 24.75 -23.97 9.09
C HIS A 557 24.64 -22.85 8.04
N GLN A 558 23.95 -23.07 6.94
CA GLN A 558 23.82 -22.07 5.86
C GLN A 558 22.59 -22.35 4.97
N VAL A 559 22.26 -21.37 4.16
CA VAL A 559 21.32 -21.53 3.05
C VAL A 559 22.05 -21.19 1.75
N THR A 560 21.97 -22.10 0.79
CA THR A 560 22.50 -21.87 -0.58
C THR A 560 21.35 -21.65 -1.54
N CYS A 561 21.34 -20.51 -2.21
CA CYS A 561 20.39 -20.16 -3.26
C CYS A 561 21.08 -20.32 -4.62
N ARG A 562 20.74 -21.36 -5.37
CA ARG A 562 21.23 -21.62 -6.72
C ARG A 562 20.20 -21.11 -7.73
N LEU A 563 20.49 -20.01 -8.40
CA LEU A 563 19.63 -19.42 -9.42
C LEU A 563 19.82 -20.12 -10.78
N LYS A 564 18.70 -20.36 -11.48
CA LYS A 564 18.74 -20.91 -12.84
C LYS A 564 19.49 -19.96 -13.78
N ASN A 565 20.23 -20.53 -14.73
CA ASN A 565 20.97 -19.75 -15.71
C ASN A 565 20.02 -18.97 -16.63
N ARG A 566 20.29 -17.69 -16.78
CA ARG A 566 19.56 -16.76 -17.66
C ARG A 566 20.56 -15.86 -18.38
N THR A 567 20.11 -15.17 -19.42
CA THR A 567 20.92 -14.20 -20.20
C THR A 567 21.67 -13.19 -19.31
N TYR A 568 21.10 -12.88 -18.13
CA TYR A 568 21.68 -11.89 -17.19
C TYR A 568 22.52 -12.52 -16.07
N SER A 569 22.70 -13.84 -16.02
CA SER A 569 23.54 -14.51 -15.01
C SER A 569 24.99 -14.01 -14.99
N PRO A 570 25.64 -13.65 -16.12
CA PRO A 570 26.97 -13.06 -16.08
C PRO A 570 27.06 -11.79 -15.23
N ILE A 571 26.02 -10.94 -15.23
CA ILE A 571 25.96 -9.72 -14.40
C ILE A 571 25.94 -10.08 -12.91
N MET A 572 25.15 -11.07 -12.53
CA MET A 572 25.07 -11.53 -11.12
C MET A 572 26.39 -12.15 -10.67
N ARG A 573 27.09 -12.89 -11.55
CA ARG A 573 28.45 -13.40 -11.26
C ARG A 573 29.45 -12.27 -11.07
N SER A 574 29.44 -11.25 -11.93
CA SER A 574 30.35 -10.10 -11.83
C SER A 574 30.03 -9.21 -10.62
N ALA A 575 28.80 -9.20 -10.14
CA ALA A 575 28.40 -8.50 -8.91
C ALA A 575 29.06 -9.08 -7.65
N ASN A 576 29.54 -10.33 -7.71
CA ASN A 576 30.26 -11.02 -6.65
C ASN A 576 29.60 -10.81 -5.27
N LEU A 577 28.32 -11.15 -5.17
CA LEU A 577 27.53 -10.95 -3.94
C LEU A 577 28.15 -11.80 -2.80
N PRO A 578 28.63 -11.16 -1.71
CA PRO A 578 29.28 -11.91 -0.63
C PRO A 578 28.24 -12.71 0.16
N PRO A 579 28.67 -13.80 0.84
CA PRO A 579 27.83 -14.44 1.82
C PRO A 579 27.35 -13.43 2.87
N THR A 580 26.05 -13.47 3.17
CA THR A 580 25.43 -12.52 4.10
C THR A 580 24.80 -13.29 5.24
N GLU A 581 25.19 -13.00 6.47
CA GLU A 581 24.54 -13.53 7.67
C GLU A 581 23.16 -12.92 7.80
N ILE A 582 22.16 -13.79 8.02
CA ILE A 582 20.75 -13.40 8.09
C ILE A 582 20.30 -13.50 9.55
N PRO A 583 20.04 -12.37 10.24
CA PRO A 583 19.74 -12.36 11.67
C PRO A 583 18.54 -13.24 12.05
N TRP A 584 17.47 -13.26 11.25
CA TRP A 584 16.29 -14.09 11.51
C TRP A 584 16.46 -15.57 11.13
N TRP A 585 17.67 -15.96 10.69
CA TRP A 585 18.11 -17.34 10.52
C TRP A 585 19.11 -17.76 11.61
N ASN A 586 19.13 -17.06 12.74
CA ASN A 586 20.15 -17.20 13.78
C ASN A 586 21.56 -17.01 13.21
N ASP A 587 21.75 -15.94 12.46
CA ASP A 587 23.00 -15.49 11.82
C ASP A 587 23.62 -16.48 10.82
N ARG A 588 22.80 -17.42 10.30
CA ARG A 588 23.30 -18.32 9.26
C ARG A 588 23.45 -17.61 7.93
N PRO A 589 24.56 -17.86 7.20
CA PRO A 589 24.84 -17.17 5.95
C PRO A 589 23.97 -17.66 4.79
N LEU A 590 23.51 -16.70 3.99
CA LEU A 590 22.98 -16.91 2.65
C LEU A 590 24.12 -16.86 1.65
N ARG A 591 24.24 -17.90 0.82
CA ARG A 591 25.19 -17.97 -0.30
C ARG A 591 24.45 -18.05 -1.63
N PHE A 592 24.98 -17.37 -2.64
CA PHE A 592 24.44 -17.45 -4.00
C PHE A 592 25.32 -18.32 -4.88
N GLN A 593 24.69 -19.13 -5.72
CA GLN A 593 25.29 -19.87 -6.81
C GLN A 593 24.56 -19.53 -8.10
N PHE A 594 25.31 -19.20 -9.13
CA PHE A 594 24.78 -18.86 -10.45
C PHE A 594 25.14 -20.00 -11.39
N ALA A 595 24.11 -20.72 -11.87
CA ALA A 595 24.28 -21.85 -12.77
C ALA A 595 24.88 -21.42 -14.14
#